data_44ee79b0825275d2a7af81afaff45130
#
_entry.id   44ee79b0825275d2a7af81afaff45130
#
_cell.length_a   1.000
_cell.length_b   1.000
_cell.length_c   1.000
_cell.angle_alpha   90.00
_cell.angle_beta   90.00
_cell.angle_gamma   90.00
#
_symmetry.space_group_name_H-M   'P 1'
#
loop_
_entity.id
_entity.type
_entity.pdbx_description
1 polymer ?
#
loop_
_entity_poly.entity_id
_entity_poly.type
_entity_poly.pdbx_seq_one_letter_code
_entity_poly.pdbx_strand_id
1 'polypeptide(L)'
;MADQQPTAQGARGPAPEAEIDEQGWAWVDGQVVPLAEASISLAAHGLNYGTGCFEGIRGYWQEAHQELYALKVLEHYQRFSRSARLLRIELPAGPEQMAESTCALLRRLDVHQDVYIRPLAIKASRTIKVGLRPLRDLVAVYTTPLGDYVPLAGLAAQVSSWRRIPDNAIPSRAKTTGSYVNASLALDQAKSDGYDEAILLDQGGHVAEASAANLFMVRSGRLITPPVSADILEGITRQMVIDLALAFGIPCAERQVDRTELYMADELFLTGTGVQVAAVTSVDRRPVGDGAVGPLTSRLQEQFFKAVRGLDQDRRDWLTPVYGAAKP
;
A
#
# COMPACT_ATOMS: atom_id res chain seq x y z
N MET A 1 -16.38 0.81 53.67
CA MET A 1 -16.68 1.15 52.26
C MET A 1 -15.39 0.99 51.51
N ALA A 2 -15.27 -0.10 50.78
CA ALA A 2 -14.04 -0.46 50.04
C ALA A 2 -14.12 0.13 48.64
N ASP A 3 -13.13 0.93 48.32
CA ASP A 3 -12.92 1.56 47.03
C ASP A 3 -12.54 0.47 46.00
N GLN A 4 -13.42 0.19 45.03
CA GLN A 4 -13.12 -0.67 43.89
C GLN A 4 -12.48 0.20 42.79
N GLN A 5 -11.18 0.06 42.62
CA GLN A 5 -10.48 0.56 41.42
C GLN A 5 -10.93 -0.23 40.21
N PRO A 6 -11.15 0.42 39.03
CA PRO A 6 -11.47 -0.27 37.80
C PRO A 6 -10.23 -1.04 37.31
N THR A 7 -10.42 -2.34 37.08
CA THR A 7 -9.43 -3.24 36.47
C THR A 7 -9.07 -2.76 35.05
N ALA A 8 -7.79 -2.52 34.82
CA ALA A 8 -7.24 -2.27 33.50
C ALA A 8 -7.61 -3.42 32.55
N GLN A 9 -8.32 -3.10 31.48
CA GLN A 9 -8.56 -4.04 30.37
C GLN A 9 -7.21 -4.40 29.76
N GLY A 10 -6.94 -5.70 29.71
CA GLY A 10 -5.68 -6.26 29.25
C GLY A 10 -5.29 -5.76 27.86
N ALA A 11 -4.07 -5.29 27.74
CA ALA A 11 -3.42 -4.99 26.48
C ALA A 11 -3.48 -6.25 25.59
N ARG A 12 -4.17 -6.18 24.47
CA ARG A 12 -4.07 -7.19 23.42
C ARG A 12 -2.64 -7.11 22.90
N GLY A 13 -1.89 -8.18 23.06
CA GLY A 13 -0.58 -8.33 22.45
C GLY A 13 -0.67 -8.12 20.93
N PRO A 14 0.44 -7.74 20.27
CA PRO A 14 0.46 -7.59 18.82
C PRO A 14 -0.04 -8.89 18.17
N ALA A 15 -0.86 -8.74 17.12
CA ALA A 15 -1.24 -9.87 16.29
C ALA A 15 0.05 -10.51 15.73
N PRO A 16 0.13 -11.85 15.66
CA PRO A 16 1.29 -12.49 15.10
C PRO A 16 1.51 -11.96 13.67
N GLU A 17 2.73 -11.56 13.37
CA GLU A 17 3.13 -11.20 12.01
C GLU A 17 2.84 -12.38 11.09
N ALA A 18 2.18 -12.12 9.95
CA ALA A 18 1.96 -13.15 8.95
C ALA A 18 3.32 -13.50 8.33
N GLU A 19 3.86 -14.65 8.70
CA GLU A 19 5.06 -15.18 8.06
C GLU A 19 4.76 -15.56 6.61
N ILE A 20 5.71 -15.29 5.72
CA ILE A 20 5.60 -15.69 4.31
C ILE A 20 5.91 -17.19 4.24
N ASP A 21 4.98 -17.97 3.66
CA ASP A 21 5.20 -19.38 3.41
C ASP A 21 6.28 -19.58 2.33
N GLU A 22 7.46 -20.05 2.73
CA GLU A 22 8.57 -20.34 1.83
C GLU A 22 8.36 -21.60 0.95
N GLN A 23 7.31 -22.37 1.17
CA GLN A 23 6.96 -23.52 0.31
C GLN A 23 6.35 -23.10 -1.05
N GLY A 24 6.10 -21.80 -1.25
CA GLY A 24 5.58 -21.26 -2.50
C GLY A 24 6.61 -21.20 -3.63
N TRP A 25 6.24 -20.50 -4.69
CA TRP A 25 7.07 -20.26 -5.87
C TRP A 25 7.27 -18.76 -6.08
N ALA A 26 8.42 -18.41 -6.66
CA ALA A 26 8.71 -17.06 -7.15
C ALA A 26 9.03 -17.09 -8.64
N TRP A 27 8.70 -16.00 -9.32
CA TRP A 27 9.25 -15.72 -10.64
C TRP A 27 10.51 -14.86 -10.45
N VAL A 28 11.65 -15.28 -11.01
CA VAL A 28 12.94 -14.59 -10.88
C VAL A 28 13.59 -14.52 -12.27
N ASP A 29 13.81 -13.31 -12.79
CA ASP A 29 14.47 -13.05 -14.07
C ASP A 29 13.96 -13.94 -15.24
N GLY A 30 12.64 -14.18 -15.31
CA GLY A 30 12.03 -14.99 -16.38
C GLY A 30 11.80 -16.46 -16.04
N GLN A 31 12.25 -16.94 -14.89
CA GLN A 31 12.11 -18.33 -14.45
C GLN A 31 11.23 -18.46 -13.20
N VAL A 32 10.44 -19.52 -13.13
CA VAL A 32 9.69 -19.86 -11.91
C VAL A 32 10.51 -20.87 -11.12
N VAL A 33 10.88 -20.47 -9.91
CA VAL A 33 11.71 -21.24 -8.97
C VAL A 33 11.01 -21.42 -7.64
N PRO A 34 11.34 -22.43 -6.83
CA PRO A 34 10.88 -22.49 -5.43
C PRO A 34 11.27 -21.21 -4.67
N LEU A 35 10.36 -20.66 -3.86
CA LEU A 35 10.62 -19.42 -3.12
C LEU A 35 11.85 -19.54 -2.21
N ALA A 36 12.04 -20.69 -1.57
CA ALA A 36 13.21 -20.99 -0.74
C ALA A 36 14.55 -20.90 -1.50
N GLU A 37 14.55 -21.05 -2.83
CA GLU A 37 15.74 -20.92 -3.68
C GLU A 37 15.94 -19.46 -4.19
N ALA A 38 14.91 -18.61 -4.08
CA ALA A 38 14.93 -17.22 -4.51
C ALA A 38 15.72 -16.34 -3.52
N SER A 39 17.04 -16.49 -3.47
CA SER A 39 17.91 -15.85 -2.49
C SER A 39 18.83 -14.80 -3.13
N ILE A 40 19.29 -13.85 -2.30
CA ILE A 40 20.28 -12.84 -2.68
C ILE A 40 21.50 -12.92 -1.77
N SER A 41 22.65 -12.50 -2.31
CA SER A 41 23.89 -12.43 -1.50
C SER A 41 23.84 -11.30 -0.48
N LEU A 42 24.40 -11.52 0.72
CA LEU A 42 24.63 -10.46 1.72
C LEU A 42 25.42 -9.27 1.16
N ALA A 43 26.28 -9.48 0.17
CA ALA A 43 27.04 -8.43 -0.48
C ALA A 43 26.27 -7.71 -1.62
N ALA A 44 24.99 -8.04 -1.84
CA ALA A 44 24.18 -7.38 -2.86
C ALA A 44 24.03 -5.88 -2.55
N HIS A 45 24.26 -5.05 -3.58
CA HIS A 45 24.17 -3.59 -3.47
C HIS A 45 22.80 -3.13 -2.98
N GLY A 46 21.73 -3.74 -3.50
CA GLY A 46 20.35 -3.43 -3.10
C GLY A 46 20.08 -3.66 -1.60
N LEU A 47 20.66 -4.73 -1.03
CA LEU A 47 20.54 -5.00 0.42
C LEU A 47 21.32 -3.98 1.25
N ASN A 48 22.55 -3.65 0.85
CA ASN A 48 23.44 -2.77 1.63
C ASN A 48 23.07 -1.28 1.55
N TYR A 49 22.48 -0.83 0.42
CA TYR A 49 22.23 0.59 0.16
C TYR A 49 20.76 0.94 -0.11
N GLY A 50 19.84 -0.02 0.01
CA GLY A 50 18.43 0.22 -0.26
C GLY A 50 18.12 0.56 -1.74
N THR A 51 18.99 0.14 -2.67
CA THR A 51 18.86 0.44 -4.10
C THR A 51 18.01 -0.60 -4.81
N GLY A 52 16.76 -0.63 -4.43
CA GLY A 52 15.70 -1.43 -5.00
C GLY A 52 14.39 -0.67 -5.05
N CYS A 53 13.44 -1.19 -5.79
CA CYS A 53 12.06 -0.75 -5.80
C CYS A 53 11.13 -1.95 -5.78
N PHE A 54 9.88 -1.74 -5.35
CA PHE A 54 8.92 -2.82 -5.26
C PHE A 54 7.51 -2.33 -5.55
N GLU A 55 6.61 -3.28 -5.72
CA GLU A 55 5.18 -3.02 -5.76
C GLU A 55 4.44 -3.87 -4.73
N GLY A 56 3.21 -3.47 -4.46
CA GLY A 56 2.23 -4.26 -3.75
C GLY A 56 0.95 -4.29 -4.57
N ILE A 57 0.55 -5.48 -5.00
CA ILE A 57 -0.64 -5.70 -5.80
C ILE A 57 -1.53 -6.66 -5.03
N ARG A 58 -2.86 -6.46 -5.02
CA ARG A 58 -3.78 -7.45 -4.48
C ARG A 58 -4.43 -8.27 -5.59
N GLY A 59 -4.58 -9.56 -5.33
CA GLY A 59 -5.53 -10.42 -5.99
C GLY A 59 -6.70 -10.68 -5.05
N TYR A 60 -7.92 -10.55 -5.55
CA TYR A 60 -9.15 -10.79 -4.81
C TYR A 60 -9.86 -12.03 -5.37
N TRP A 61 -10.02 -13.05 -4.54
CA TRP A 61 -10.77 -14.24 -4.90
C TRP A 61 -12.27 -13.99 -4.84
N GLN A 62 -12.99 -14.37 -5.88
CA GLN A 62 -14.44 -14.30 -5.90
C GLN A 62 -15.02 -15.70 -6.11
N GLU A 63 -15.53 -16.28 -5.03
CA GLU A 63 -16.05 -17.64 -5.02
C GLU A 63 -17.17 -17.87 -6.02
N ALA A 64 -18.12 -16.92 -6.13
CA ALA A 64 -19.24 -17.06 -7.07
C ALA A 64 -18.80 -17.04 -8.54
N HIS A 65 -17.66 -16.46 -8.85
CA HIS A 65 -17.11 -16.41 -10.20
C HIS A 65 -16.04 -17.48 -10.43
N GLN A 66 -15.58 -18.18 -9.36
CA GLN A 66 -14.41 -19.07 -9.41
C GLN A 66 -13.22 -18.37 -10.07
N GLU A 67 -12.98 -17.11 -9.71
CA GLU A 67 -12.00 -16.26 -10.36
C GLU A 67 -11.18 -15.45 -9.34
N LEU A 68 -9.88 -15.33 -9.61
CA LEU A 68 -8.98 -14.44 -8.92
C LEU A 68 -8.78 -13.18 -9.78
N TYR A 69 -9.15 -12.03 -9.23
CA TYR A 69 -9.00 -10.75 -9.90
C TYR A 69 -7.74 -10.02 -9.42
N ALA A 70 -6.72 -9.90 -10.27
CA ALA A 70 -5.57 -9.04 -10.02
C ALA A 70 -5.97 -7.57 -10.23
N LEU A 71 -5.92 -6.78 -9.15
CA LEU A 71 -6.38 -5.38 -9.15
C LEU A 71 -5.34 -4.46 -9.77
N LYS A 72 -5.72 -3.73 -10.83
CA LYS A 72 -4.89 -2.68 -11.46
C LYS A 72 -3.46 -3.13 -11.73
N VAL A 73 -3.27 -4.41 -12.09
CA VAL A 73 -1.94 -5.02 -12.25
C VAL A 73 -1.08 -4.28 -13.27
N LEU A 74 -1.67 -3.79 -14.36
CA LEU A 74 -0.95 -3.03 -15.39
C LEU A 74 -0.44 -1.69 -14.85
N GLU A 75 -1.29 -0.92 -14.16
CA GLU A 75 -0.93 0.37 -13.59
C GLU A 75 0.16 0.22 -12.52
N HIS A 76 0.13 -0.86 -11.75
CA HIS A 76 1.20 -1.20 -10.82
C HIS A 76 2.52 -1.45 -11.56
N TYR A 77 2.54 -2.22 -12.64
CA TYR A 77 3.76 -2.44 -13.41
C TYR A 77 4.24 -1.19 -14.17
N GLN A 78 3.34 -0.31 -14.59
CA GLN A 78 3.72 0.99 -15.12
C GLN A 78 4.42 1.85 -14.06
N ARG A 79 3.93 1.89 -12.81
CA ARG A 79 4.59 2.59 -11.71
C ARG A 79 5.90 1.89 -11.31
N PHE A 80 5.94 0.58 -11.29
CA PHE A 80 7.16 -0.20 -11.06
C PHE A 80 8.24 0.14 -12.07
N SER A 81 7.90 0.23 -13.35
CA SER A 81 8.82 0.63 -14.42
C SER A 81 9.36 2.06 -14.24
N ARG A 82 8.50 2.99 -13.80
CA ARG A 82 8.95 4.36 -13.47
C ARG A 82 9.92 4.35 -12.28
N SER A 83 9.63 3.59 -11.23
CA SER A 83 10.51 3.45 -10.06
C SER A 83 11.86 2.81 -10.42
N ALA A 84 11.84 1.74 -11.19
CA ALA A 84 13.04 1.06 -11.69
C ALA A 84 13.92 2.00 -12.51
N ARG A 85 13.32 2.80 -13.41
CA ARG A 85 14.04 3.77 -14.25
C ARG A 85 14.76 4.82 -13.42
N LEU A 86 14.17 5.31 -12.32
CA LEU A 86 14.83 6.24 -11.39
C LEU A 86 16.10 5.64 -10.77
N LEU A 87 16.07 4.38 -10.42
CA LEU A 87 17.22 3.64 -9.87
C LEU A 87 18.13 3.04 -10.96
N ARG A 88 17.85 3.36 -12.24
CA ARG A 88 18.58 2.78 -13.38
C ARG A 88 18.63 1.26 -13.37
N ILE A 89 17.51 0.65 -12.94
CA ILE A 89 17.29 -0.80 -13.02
C ILE A 89 16.66 -1.09 -14.37
N GLU A 90 17.19 -2.08 -15.07
CA GLU A 90 16.66 -2.60 -16.33
C GLU A 90 15.71 -3.76 -16.02
N LEU A 91 14.42 -3.58 -16.38
CA LEU A 91 13.44 -4.64 -16.25
C LEU A 91 13.53 -5.60 -17.44
N PRO A 92 13.31 -6.91 -17.25
CA PRO A 92 13.43 -7.91 -18.32
C PRO A 92 12.31 -7.80 -19.36
N ALA A 93 11.23 -7.09 -19.07
CA ALA A 93 10.06 -6.96 -19.94
C ALA A 93 9.30 -5.67 -19.66
N GLY A 94 8.41 -5.28 -20.59
CA GLY A 94 7.47 -4.18 -20.41
C GLY A 94 6.35 -4.50 -19.41
N PRO A 95 5.58 -3.46 -19.00
CA PRO A 95 4.52 -3.60 -17.99
C PRO A 95 3.49 -4.67 -18.33
N GLU A 96 3.06 -4.77 -19.58
CA GLU A 96 2.05 -5.72 -20.05
C GLU A 96 2.55 -7.16 -19.91
N GLN A 97 3.79 -7.41 -20.32
CA GLN A 97 4.37 -8.76 -20.22
C GLN A 97 4.67 -9.15 -18.76
N MET A 98 5.07 -8.19 -17.92
CA MET A 98 5.24 -8.42 -16.48
C MET A 98 3.91 -8.75 -15.80
N ALA A 99 2.82 -8.07 -16.18
CA ALA A 99 1.47 -8.37 -15.71
C ALA A 99 1.04 -9.79 -16.09
N GLU A 100 1.25 -10.19 -17.34
CA GLU A 100 0.93 -11.56 -17.81
C GLU A 100 1.80 -12.61 -17.10
N SER A 101 3.09 -12.37 -16.91
CA SER A 101 3.98 -13.27 -16.16
C SER A 101 3.51 -13.46 -14.72
N THR A 102 2.97 -12.40 -14.11
CA THR A 102 2.38 -12.47 -12.76
C THR A 102 1.11 -13.31 -12.76
N CYS A 103 0.20 -13.10 -13.71
CA CYS A 103 -1.00 -13.94 -13.86
C CYS A 103 -0.63 -15.41 -14.12
N ALA A 104 0.39 -15.67 -14.93
CA ALA A 104 0.89 -17.03 -15.16
C ALA A 104 1.46 -17.69 -13.89
N LEU A 105 2.18 -16.92 -13.06
CA LEU A 105 2.64 -17.38 -11.74
C LEU A 105 1.45 -17.74 -10.84
N LEU A 106 0.44 -16.87 -10.75
CA LEU A 106 -0.77 -17.11 -9.93
C LEU A 106 -1.53 -18.35 -10.39
N ARG A 107 -1.69 -18.56 -11.71
CA ARG A 107 -2.28 -19.79 -12.27
C ARG A 107 -1.50 -21.05 -11.89
N ARG A 108 -0.16 -20.97 -11.94
CA ARG A 108 0.71 -22.10 -11.55
C ARG A 108 0.62 -22.42 -10.06
N LEU A 109 0.41 -21.39 -9.22
CA LEU A 109 0.23 -21.53 -7.77
C LEU A 109 -1.16 -21.99 -7.37
N ASP A 110 -2.10 -22.03 -8.30
CA ASP A 110 -3.49 -22.41 -8.10
C ASP A 110 -4.15 -21.65 -6.92
N VAL A 111 -4.03 -20.31 -6.93
CA VAL A 111 -4.44 -19.44 -5.82
C VAL A 111 -5.95 -19.23 -5.81
N HIS A 112 -6.63 -19.77 -4.79
CA HIS A 112 -8.08 -19.66 -4.59
C HIS A 112 -8.43 -18.89 -3.30
N GLN A 113 -7.67 -17.84 -3.00
CA GLN A 113 -7.88 -16.95 -1.86
C GLN A 113 -7.32 -15.57 -2.15
N ASP A 114 -7.64 -14.59 -1.30
CA ASP A 114 -7.05 -13.27 -1.39
C ASP A 114 -5.53 -13.36 -1.23
N VAL A 115 -4.81 -12.66 -2.12
CA VAL A 115 -3.36 -12.75 -2.20
C VAL A 115 -2.72 -11.38 -2.33
N TYR A 116 -1.56 -11.22 -1.70
CA TYR A 116 -0.66 -10.11 -1.92
C TYR A 116 0.46 -10.54 -2.86
N ILE A 117 0.71 -9.74 -3.87
CA ILE A 117 1.72 -9.97 -4.90
C ILE A 117 2.80 -8.91 -4.73
N ARG A 118 4.05 -9.34 -4.61
CA ARG A 118 5.22 -8.50 -4.40
C ARG A 118 6.19 -8.57 -5.59
N PRO A 119 6.06 -7.70 -6.60
CA PRO A 119 7.15 -7.40 -7.52
C PRO A 119 8.28 -6.68 -6.79
N LEU A 120 9.51 -7.09 -7.04
CA LEU A 120 10.73 -6.53 -6.45
C LEU A 120 11.81 -6.44 -7.53
N ALA A 121 12.51 -5.31 -7.61
CA ALA A 121 13.68 -5.14 -8.46
C ALA A 121 14.82 -4.51 -7.65
N ILE A 122 16.02 -5.05 -7.74
CA ILE A 122 17.17 -4.62 -6.95
C ILE A 122 18.44 -4.56 -7.77
N LYS A 123 19.39 -3.72 -7.34
CA LYS A 123 20.79 -3.81 -7.78
C LYS A 123 21.46 -5.01 -7.10
N ALA A 124 21.68 -6.10 -7.84
CA ALA A 124 22.13 -7.38 -7.30
C ALA A 124 23.64 -7.63 -7.35
N SER A 125 24.42 -6.72 -7.92
CA SER A 125 25.90 -6.82 -7.95
C SER A 125 26.47 -6.83 -6.53
N ARG A 126 27.50 -7.63 -6.32
CA ARG A 126 28.26 -7.77 -5.07
C ARG A 126 29.35 -6.72 -5.03
N THR A 127 29.07 -5.55 -4.45
CA THR A 127 30.00 -4.42 -4.41
C THR A 127 29.71 -3.49 -3.24
N ILE A 128 30.77 -2.82 -2.76
CA ILE A 128 30.69 -1.75 -1.74
C ILE A 128 30.76 -0.34 -2.35
N LYS A 129 30.75 -0.21 -3.68
CA LYS A 129 30.76 1.09 -4.35
C LYS A 129 29.34 1.62 -4.48
N VAL A 130 29.06 2.83 -4.04
CA VAL A 130 27.71 3.44 -3.99
C VAL A 130 27.10 3.73 -5.36
N GLY A 131 27.88 3.81 -6.43
CA GLY A 131 27.40 4.14 -7.79
C GLY A 131 26.39 3.11 -8.32
N LEU A 132 25.39 3.57 -9.08
CA LEU A 132 24.34 2.72 -9.65
C LEU A 132 24.75 2.01 -10.96
N ARG A 133 25.91 2.30 -11.52
CA ARG A 133 26.41 1.75 -12.80
C ARG A 133 27.91 1.45 -12.75
N PRO A 134 28.37 0.42 -13.48
CA PRO A 134 27.59 -0.69 -14.05
C PRO A 134 27.28 -1.71 -12.96
N LEU A 135 26.02 -2.05 -12.77
CA LEU A 135 25.58 -3.05 -11.79
C LEU A 135 24.58 -4.01 -12.47
N ARG A 136 24.62 -5.29 -12.06
CA ARG A 136 23.63 -6.28 -12.47
C ARG A 136 22.34 -6.03 -11.69
N ASP A 137 21.23 -6.16 -12.38
CA ASP A 137 19.89 -6.10 -11.79
C ASP A 137 19.34 -7.51 -11.53
N LEU A 138 18.37 -7.62 -10.66
CA LEU A 138 17.55 -8.81 -10.42
C LEU A 138 16.12 -8.37 -10.23
N VAL A 139 15.20 -9.07 -10.89
CA VAL A 139 13.75 -8.83 -10.76
C VAL A 139 13.08 -10.11 -10.30
N ALA A 140 12.25 -10.01 -9.27
CA ALA A 140 11.48 -11.12 -8.74
C ALA A 140 10.03 -10.75 -8.49
N VAL A 141 9.15 -11.74 -8.53
CA VAL A 141 7.75 -11.64 -8.11
C VAL A 141 7.44 -12.82 -7.21
N TYR A 142 6.95 -12.56 -6.02
CA TYR A 142 6.45 -13.60 -5.12
C TYR A 142 5.09 -13.20 -4.56
N THR A 143 4.40 -14.16 -3.95
CA THR A 143 3.05 -13.96 -3.43
C THR A 143 2.93 -14.50 -2.01
N THR A 144 2.01 -13.92 -1.24
CA THR A 144 1.63 -14.42 0.08
C THR A 144 0.13 -14.27 0.28
N PRO A 145 -0.56 -15.16 0.98
CA PRO A 145 -1.93 -14.94 1.40
C PRO A 145 -2.05 -13.61 2.16
N LEU A 146 -3.09 -12.84 1.89
CA LEU A 146 -3.33 -11.60 2.62
C LEU A 146 -4.83 -11.34 2.72
N GLY A 147 -5.39 -11.54 3.90
CA GLY A 147 -6.73 -11.10 4.28
C GLY A 147 -6.79 -9.61 4.62
N ASP A 148 -7.65 -9.24 5.58
CA ASP A 148 -7.73 -7.87 6.07
C ASP A 148 -6.47 -7.52 6.87
N TYR A 149 -5.76 -6.50 6.41
CA TYR A 149 -4.47 -6.07 6.95
C TYR A 149 -4.62 -5.15 8.16
N VAL A 150 -5.70 -4.36 8.21
CA VAL A 150 -6.03 -3.44 9.30
C VAL A 150 -7.51 -3.51 9.63
N PRO A 151 -7.92 -3.15 10.87
CA PRO A 151 -9.33 -3.05 11.22
C PRO A 151 -10.04 -2.00 10.35
N LEU A 152 -11.07 -2.41 9.61
CA LEU A 152 -11.86 -1.49 8.78
C LEU A 152 -12.77 -0.58 9.63
N ALA A 153 -13.02 -0.97 10.88
CA ALA A 153 -13.89 -0.24 11.83
C ALA A 153 -13.28 1.07 12.37
N GLY A 154 -11.99 1.32 12.08
CA GLY A 154 -11.33 2.57 12.43
C GLY A 154 -9.98 2.38 13.10
N LEU A 155 -9.08 3.31 12.81
CA LEU A 155 -7.71 3.37 13.30
C LEU A 155 -7.52 4.60 14.19
N ALA A 156 -6.68 4.47 15.21
CA ALA A 156 -6.12 5.60 15.95
C ALA A 156 -4.78 6.00 15.32
N ALA A 157 -4.65 7.23 14.83
CA ALA A 157 -3.43 7.72 14.20
C ALA A 157 -2.71 8.77 15.06
N GLN A 158 -1.38 8.83 14.94
CA GLN A 158 -0.54 9.87 15.54
C GLN A 158 0.10 10.72 14.44
N VAL A 159 0.12 12.04 14.61
CA VAL A 159 0.99 12.89 13.79
C VAL A 159 2.42 12.72 14.27
N SER A 160 3.23 12.04 13.47
CA SER A 160 4.60 11.67 13.81
C SER A 160 5.53 12.88 13.95
N SER A 161 6.55 12.75 14.80
CA SER A 161 7.68 13.67 14.83
C SER A 161 8.61 13.52 13.62
N TRP A 162 8.62 12.34 13.00
CA TRP A 162 9.33 12.10 11.75
C TRP A 162 8.65 12.83 10.58
N ARG A 163 9.47 13.48 9.74
CA ARG A 163 9.00 14.16 8.53
C ARG A 163 9.11 13.23 7.33
N ARG A 164 8.22 13.40 6.36
CA ARG A 164 8.33 12.71 5.08
C ARG A 164 9.63 13.10 4.39
N ILE A 165 10.31 12.13 3.77
CA ILE A 165 11.53 12.38 3.00
C ILE A 165 11.19 13.25 1.78
N PRO A 166 11.85 14.40 1.59
CA PRO A 166 11.59 15.25 0.44
C PRO A 166 12.02 14.60 -0.88
N ASP A 167 11.31 14.91 -1.97
CA ASP A 167 11.47 14.31 -3.29
C ASP A 167 12.91 14.39 -3.83
N ASN A 168 13.64 15.48 -3.53
CA ASN A 168 15.02 15.67 -3.96
C ASN A 168 16.07 14.99 -3.06
N ALA A 169 15.65 14.30 -2.00
CA ALA A 169 16.51 13.43 -1.19
C ALA A 169 16.35 11.96 -1.61
N ILE A 170 15.11 11.44 -1.52
CA ILE A 170 14.72 10.15 -2.10
C ILE A 170 13.36 10.37 -2.80
N PRO A 171 13.28 10.18 -4.12
CA PRO A 171 12.06 10.49 -4.88
C PRO A 171 10.83 9.75 -4.35
N SER A 172 9.87 10.50 -3.81
CA SER A 172 8.63 9.96 -3.24
C SER A 172 7.74 9.30 -4.31
N ARG A 173 7.84 9.73 -5.59
CA ARG A 173 7.16 9.12 -6.74
C ARG A 173 7.65 7.72 -7.07
N ALA A 174 8.82 7.33 -6.60
CA ALA A 174 9.35 5.98 -6.73
C ALA A 174 9.13 5.19 -5.45
N LYS A 175 8.57 3.98 -5.58
CA LYS A 175 8.37 3.08 -4.46
C LYS A 175 9.67 2.32 -4.16
N THR A 176 10.68 3.05 -3.61
CA THR A 176 12.02 2.53 -3.36
C THR A 176 12.12 1.82 -2.02
N THR A 177 12.90 0.75 -1.93
CA THR A 177 13.11 0.00 -0.66
C THR A 177 13.73 0.89 0.42
N GLY A 178 14.70 1.72 0.06
CA GLY A 178 15.41 2.57 1.02
C GLY A 178 14.53 3.66 1.67
N SER A 179 13.48 4.13 1.02
CA SER A 179 12.58 5.16 1.58
C SER A 179 11.71 4.62 2.71
N TYR A 180 11.51 3.29 2.78
CA TYR A 180 10.65 2.68 3.80
C TYR A 180 11.24 2.67 5.21
N VAL A 181 12.54 2.90 5.37
CA VAL A 181 13.13 3.13 6.71
C VAL A 181 12.45 4.31 7.42
N ASN A 182 12.18 5.41 6.71
CA ASN A 182 11.46 6.56 7.26
C ASN A 182 10.03 6.19 7.72
N ALA A 183 9.30 5.44 6.89
CA ALA A 183 7.97 4.96 7.23
C ALA A 183 7.98 4.02 8.44
N SER A 184 8.95 3.10 8.51
CA SER A 184 9.10 2.16 9.62
C SER A 184 9.39 2.87 10.95
N LEU A 185 10.28 3.87 10.96
CA LEU A 185 10.59 4.67 12.15
C LEU A 185 9.35 5.44 12.65
N ALA A 186 8.58 6.01 11.73
CA ALA A 186 7.37 6.74 12.08
C ALA A 186 6.29 5.81 12.65
N LEU A 187 6.09 4.64 12.03
CA LEU A 187 5.12 3.66 12.49
C LEU A 187 5.53 3.05 13.83
N ASP A 188 6.80 2.70 14.01
CA ASP A 188 7.34 2.17 15.27
C ASP A 188 7.11 3.13 16.44
N GLN A 189 7.38 4.44 16.23
CA GLN A 189 7.05 5.46 17.20
C GLN A 189 5.55 5.48 17.53
N ALA A 190 4.68 5.52 16.52
CA ALA A 190 3.24 5.54 16.74
C ALA A 190 2.75 4.31 17.51
N LYS A 191 3.24 3.11 17.14
CA LYS A 191 2.92 1.86 17.86
C LYS A 191 3.41 1.89 19.32
N SER A 192 4.60 2.39 19.58
CA SER A 192 5.15 2.53 20.94
C SER A 192 4.33 3.49 21.79
N ASP A 193 3.72 4.51 21.17
CA ASP A 193 2.86 5.50 21.82
C ASP A 193 1.38 5.03 21.92
N GLY A 194 1.08 3.80 21.45
CA GLY A 194 -0.24 3.16 21.56
C GLY A 194 -1.22 3.57 20.46
N TYR A 195 -0.72 3.95 19.29
CA TYR A 195 -1.53 4.24 18.09
C TYR A 195 -1.40 3.11 17.06
N ASP A 196 -2.33 3.06 16.12
CA ASP A 196 -2.34 2.06 15.04
C ASP A 196 -1.50 2.49 13.84
N GLU A 197 -1.40 3.81 13.59
CA GLU A 197 -0.78 4.34 12.38
C GLU A 197 -0.14 5.72 12.62
N ALA A 198 0.87 6.07 11.79
CA ALA A 198 1.54 7.35 11.80
C ALA A 198 1.12 8.21 10.60
N ILE A 199 0.79 9.48 10.83
CA ILE A 199 0.61 10.50 9.80
C ILE A 199 1.89 11.33 9.74
N LEU A 200 2.53 11.39 8.57
CA LEU A 200 3.74 12.17 8.35
C LEU A 200 3.39 13.53 7.75
N LEU A 201 4.12 14.54 8.16
CA LEU A 201 4.09 15.86 7.56
C LEU A 201 5.29 16.03 6.61
N ASP A 202 5.13 16.85 5.56
CA ASP A 202 6.22 17.27 4.70
C ASP A 202 7.19 18.23 5.43
N GLN A 203 8.23 18.69 4.75
CA GLN A 203 9.22 19.63 5.34
C GLN A 203 8.59 20.99 5.65
N GLY A 204 7.53 21.39 4.98
CA GLY A 204 6.77 22.61 5.23
C GLY A 204 5.82 22.54 6.43
N GLY A 205 5.60 21.33 6.97
CA GLY A 205 4.67 21.11 8.09
C GLY A 205 3.24 20.80 7.66
N HIS A 206 2.99 20.61 6.38
CA HIS A 206 1.69 20.17 5.86
C HIS A 206 1.60 18.65 5.87
N VAL A 207 0.38 18.13 5.92
CA VAL A 207 0.12 16.69 5.89
C VAL A 207 0.57 16.11 4.54
N ALA A 208 1.38 15.07 4.60
CA ALA A 208 1.80 14.31 3.43
C ALA A 208 0.94 13.04 3.28
N GLU A 209 1.31 11.99 3.95
CA GLU A 209 0.62 10.69 3.89
C GLU A 209 0.83 9.92 5.20
N ALA A 210 0.23 8.75 5.35
CA ALA A 210 0.53 7.84 6.45
C ALA A 210 1.82 7.05 6.19
N SER A 211 2.21 6.15 7.09
CA SER A 211 3.46 5.39 6.97
C SER A 211 3.57 4.63 5.64
N ALA A 212 2.50 4.01 5.18
CA ALA A 212 2.44 3.23 3.94
C ALA A 212 1.12 3.41 3.15
N ALA A 213 0.38 4.50 3.38
CA ALA A 213 -0.91 4.78 2.79
C ALA A 213 -1.14 6.27 2.55
N ASN A 214 -1.88 6.62 1.50
CA ASN A 214 -2.31 8.00 1.29
C ASN A 214 -3.48 8.36 2.22
N LEU A 215 -3.64 9.65 2.52
CA LEU A 215 -4.67 10.15 3.41
C LEU A 215 -5.74 10.93 2.65
N PHE A 216 -6.98 10.75 3.05
CA PHE A 216 -8.13 11.55 2.65
C PHE A 216 -8.82 12.13 3.87
N MET A 217 -9.34 13.34 3.70
CA MET A 217 -10.13 14.08 4.67
C MET A 217 -11.48 14.46 4.05
N VAL A 218 -12.55 14.29 4.81
CA VAL A 218 -13.85 14.87 4.47
C VAL A 218 -14.06 16.11 5.33
N ARG A 219 -14.44 17.21 4.69
CA ARG A 219 -14.81 18.45 5.38
C ARG A 219 -15.93 19.16 4.63
N SER A 220 -17.03 19.41 5.31
CA SER A 220 -18.23 20.06 4.74
C SER A 220 -18.70 19.36 3.46
N GLY A 221 -18.76 18.03 3.46
CA GLY A 221 -19.20 17.22 2.33
C GLY A 221 -18.23 17.14 1.14
N ARG A 222 -17.00 17.66 1.28
CA ARG A 222 -15.95 17.63 0.25
C ARG A 222 -14.85 16.65 0.63
N LEU A 223 -14.41 15.88 -0.33
CA LEU A 223 -13.23 15.03 -0.20
C LEU A 223 -11.97 15.84 -0.50
N ILE A 224 -10.97 15.73 0.35
CA ILE A 224 -9.71 16.45 0.24
C ILE A 224 -8.56 15.47 0.45
N THR A 225 -7.52 15.57 -0.36
CA THR A 225 -6.30 14.75 -0.20
C THR A 225 -5.06 15.61 -0.48
N PRO A 226 -3.93 15.38 0.20
CA PRO A 226 -2.68 16.06 -0.11
C PRO A 226 -2.30 15.88 -1.58
N PRO A 227 -1.74 16.94 -2.23
CA PRO A 227 -1.35 16.89 -3.63
C PRO A 227 -0.06 16.05 -3.79
N VAL A 228 0.21 15.60 -4.99
CA VAL A 228 1.44 14.84 -5.30
C VAL A 228 2.74 15.63 -5.02
N SER A 229 2.67 16.94 -4.90
CA SER A 229 3.78 17.80 -4.51
C SER A 229 4.07 17.82 -3.00
N ALA A 230 3.26 17.15 -2.18
CA ALA A 230 3.48 17.00 -0.73
C ALA A 230 4.36 15.79 -0.38
N ASP A 231 5.28 15.41 -1.25
CA ASP A 231 6.22 14.28 -1.06
C ASP A 231 5.51 12.93 -0.83
N ILE A 232 4.32 12.74 -1.39
CA ILE A 232 3.56 11.51 -1.29
C ILE A 232 3.87 10.53 -2.42
N LEU A 233 3.58 9.25 -2.21
CA LEU A 233 3.51 8.28 -3.29
C LEU A 233 2.21 8.52 -4.10
N GLU A 234 2.32 8.51 -5.43
CA GLU A 234 1.16 8.54 -6.33
C GLU A 234 0.40 7.20 -6.25
N GLY A 235 -0.51 7.11 -5.26
CA GLY A 235 -1.19 5.87 -4.91
C GLY A 235 -2.20 5.42 -5.97
N ILE A 236 -2.17 4.15 -6.37
CA ILE A 236 -3.15 3.59 -7.31
C ILE A 236 -4.52 3.50 -6.62
N THR A 237 -4.58 3.02 -5.39
CA THR A 237 -5.82 3.02 -4.60
C THR A 237 -6.33 4.45 -4.34
N ARG A 238 -5.41 5.42 -4.13
CA ARG A 238 -5.77 6.85 -4.03
C ARG A 238 -6.51 7.31 -5.28
N GLN A 239 -5.98 7.01 -6.47
CA GLN A 239 -6.63 7.38 -7.74
C GLN A 239 -8.00 6.70 -7.89
N MET A 240 -8.10 5.42 -7.54
CA MET A 240 -9.38 4.69 -7.58
C MET A 240 -10.44 5.36 -6.70
N VAL A 241 -10.08 5.83 -5.51
CA VAL A 241 -11.01 6.55 -4.62
C VAL A 241 -11.42 7.91 -5.19
N ILE A 242 -10.50 8.63 -5.84
CA ILE A 242 -10.83 9.88 -6.56
C ILE A 242 -11.84 9.58 -7.68
N ASP A 243 -11.63 8.52 -8.46
CA ASP A 243 -12.52 8.11 -9.55
C ASP A 243 -13.91 7.70 -9.03
N LEU A 244 -13.99 7.01 -7.89
CA LEU A 244 -15.26 6.71 -7.22
C LEU A 244 -15.97 7.97 -6.74
N ALA A 245 -15.24 8.89 -6.12
CA ALA A 245 -15.81 10.16 -5.64
C ALA A 245 -16.40 10.95 -6.80
N LEU A 246 -15.68 11.05 -7.93
CA LEU A 246 -16.15 11.71 -9.14
C LEU A 246 -17.41 11.05 -9.70
N ALA A 247 -17.45 9.72 -9.76
CA ALA A 247 -18.62 8.96 -10.24
C ALA A 247 -19.86 9.19 -9.36
N PHE A 248 -19.66 9.45 -8.07
CA PHE A 248 -20.73 9.76 -7.12
C PHE A 248 -21.10 11.24 -7.06
N GLY A 249 -20.47 12.10 -7.86
CA GLY A 249 -20.67 13.55 -7.79
C GLY A 249 -20.16 14.18 -6.50
N ILE A 250 -19.24 13.51 -5.79
CA ILE A 250 -18.61 14.04 -4.57
C ILE A 250 -17.49 14.99 -4.98
N PRO A 251 -17.52 16.28 -4.58
CA PRO A 251 -16.44 17.19 -4.88
C PRO A 251 -15.12 16.71 -4.25
N CYS A 252 -14.08 16.55 -5.06
CA CYS A 252 -12.76 16.13 -4.62
C CYS A 252 -11.72 17.22 -4.94
N ALA A 253 -10.84 17.54 -3.99
CA ALA A 253 -9.79 18.51 -4.15
C ALA A 253 -8.44 17.97 -3.71
N GLU A 254 -7.45 18.09 -4.59
CA GLU A 254 -6.03 17.88 -4.25
C GLU A 254 -5.44 19.23 -3.83
N ARG A 255 -5.16 19.40 -2.55
CA ARG A 255 -4.56 20.62 -1.99
C ARG A 255 -3.73 20.33 -0.75
N GLN A 256 -2.89 21.27 -0.36
CA GLN A 256 -2.23 21.22 0.94
C GLN A 256 -3.27 21.14 2.07
N VAL A 257 -2.91 20.36 3.09
CA VAL A 257 -3.70 20.15 4.30
C VAL A 257 -2.81 20.48 5.50
N ASP A 258 -3.24 21.43 6.32
CA ASP A 258 -2.54 21.79 7.53
C ASP A 258 -2.78 20.73 8.62
N ARG A 259 -1.80 20.52 9.49
CA ARG A 259 -1.93 19.57 10.62
C ARG A 259 -3.22 19.79 11.41
N THR A 260 -3.57 21.03 11.69
CA THR A 260 -4.74 21.33 12.53
C THR A 260 -6.07 21.05 11.83
N GLU A 261 -6.11 20.94 10.51
CA GLU A 261 -7.31 20.54 9.78
C GLU A 261 -7.71 19.10 10.10
N LEU A 262 -6.74 18.22 10.43
CA LEU A 262 -7.03 16.85 10.86
C LEU A 262 -7.93 16.79 12.09
N TYR A 263 -7.80 17.76 13.01
CA TYR A 263 -8.61 17.85 14.24
C TYR A 263 -9.99 18.47 14.01
N MET A 264 -10.23 19.02 12.82
CA MET A 264 -11.49 19.66 12.41
C MET A 264 -12.16 18.91 11.25
N ALA A 265 -11.63 17.75 10.89
CA ALA A 265 -12.19 16.90 9.85
C ALA A 265 -13.50 16.28 10.29
N ASP A 266 -14.47 16.19 9.39
CA ASP A 266 -15.71 15.43 9.62
C ASP A 266 -15.43 13.92 9.57
N GLU A 267 -14.57 13.48 8.61
CA GLU A 267 -14.11 12.10 8.45
C GLU A 267 -12.64 12.10 7.97
N LEU A 268 -11.90 11.06 8.35
CA LEU A 268 -10.57 10.75 7.82
C LEU A 268 -10.50 9.28 7.43
N PHE A 269 -9.77 8.97 6.38
CA PHE A 269 -9.47 7.59 6.00
C PHE A 269 -8.15 7.49 5.22
N LEU A 270 -7.61 6.30 5.20
CA LEU A 270 -6.38 5.94 4.50
C LEU A 270 -6.67 5.07 3.30
N THR A 271 -5.81 5.16 2.28
CA THR A 271 -5.92 4.33 1.07
C THR A 271 -4.58 3.74 0.67
N GLY A 272 -4.58 2.46 0.34
CA GLY A 272 -3.38 1.76 -0.12
C GLY A 272 -3.68 0.30 -0.39
N THR A 273 -2.77 -0.40 -1.05
CA THR A 273 -2.96 -1.82 -1.38
C THR A 273 -3.14 -2.68 -0.13
N GLY A 274 -2.36 -2.43 0.93
CA GLY A 274 -2.47 -3.15 2.21
C GLY A 274 -3.74 -2.76 2.97
N VAL A 275 -3.88 -1.48 3.28
CA VAL A 275 -4.96 -0.95 4.11
C VAL A 275 -6.31 -0.85 3.36
N GLN A 276 -6.32 -0.97 2.05
CA GLN A 276 -7.51 -0.84 1.19
C GLN A 276 -8.12 0.57 1.34
N VAL A 277 -9.29 0.70 1.95
CA VAL A 277 -9.90 1.96 2.40
C VAL A 277 -10.18 1.79 3.89
N ALA A 278 -9.38 2.41 4.75
CA ALA A 278 -9.46 2.23 6.20
C ALA A 278 -9.76 3.56 6.90
N ALA A 279 -10.84 3.61 7.67
CA ALA A 279 -11.22 4.81 8.42
C ALA A 279 -10.19 5.13 9.52
N VAL A 280 -9.98 6.44 9.78
CA VAL A 280 -9.24 6.95 10.94
C VAL A 280 -10.24 7.64 11.86
N THR A 281 -10.48 7.07 13.03
CA THR A 281 -11.49 7.55 13.97
C THR A 281 -10.93 8.48 15.05
N SER A 282 -9.60 8.52 15.20
CA SER A 282 -8.96 9.48 16.09
C SER A 282 -7.56 9.89 15.60
N VAL A 283 -7.16 11.13 15.89
CA VAL A 283 -5.81 11.64 15.65
C VAL A 283 -5.29 12.32 16.92
N ASP A 284 -4.08 11.97 17.37
CA ASP A 284 -3.45 12.50 18.59
C ASP A 284 -4.42 12.47 19.79
N ARG A 285 -5.15 11.35 19.99
CA ARG A 285 -6.14 11.11 21.03
C ARG A 285 -7.38 12.04 20.97
N ARG A 286 -7.63 12.68 19.84
CA ARG A 286 -8.80 13.49 19.58
C ARG A 286 -9.70 12.73 18.61
N PRO A 287 -11.01 12.62 18.88
CA PRO A 287 -11.92 11.99 17.93
C PRO A 287 -11.95 12.77 16.61
N VAL A 288 -12.07 12.06 15.50
CA VAL A 288 -12.43 12.62 14.20
C VAL A 288 -13.94 12.58 14.06
N GLY A 289 -14.57 13.70 13.77
CA GLY A 289 -16.03 13.78 13.82
C GLY A 289 -16.60 13.35 15.18
N ASP A 290 -17.42 12.34 15.16
CA ASP A 290 -18.00 11.71 16.36
C ASP A 290 -17.17 10.51 16.90
N GLY A 291 -16.05 10.22 16.28
CA GLY A 291 -15.17 9.08 16.63
C GLY A 291 -15.58 7.75 16.01
N ALA A 292 -16.51 7.76 15.07
CA ALA A 292 -16.95 6.58 14.33
C ALA A 292 -16.56 6.68 12.83
N VAL A 293 -16.81 5.60 12.08
CA VAL A 293 -16.66 5.61 10.63
C VAL A 293 -17.74 6.48 10.00
N GLY A 294 -17.33 7.54 9.34
CA GLY A 294 -18.26 8.48 8.73
C GLY A 294 -19.01 7.92 7.50
N PRO A 295 -20.16 8.52 7.16
CA PRO A 295 -21.03 7.99 6.11
C PRO A 295 -20.41 8.02 4.71
N LEU A 296 -19.59 9.02 4.41
CA LEU A 296 -18.91 9.11 3.09
C LEU A 296 -17.81 8.06 2.98
N THR A 297 -17.04 7.88 4.04
CA THR A 297 -16.02 6.81 4.13
C THR A 297 -16.66 5.43 3.95
N SER A 298 -17.74 5.14 4.69
CA SER A 298 -18.49 3.87 4.57
C SER A 298 -18.98 3.62 3.15
N ARG A 299 -19.54 4.64 2.50
CA ARG A 299 -20.01 4.54 1.11
C ARG A 299 -18.88 4.23 0.14
N LEU A 300 -17.72 4.89 0.28
CA LEU A 300 -16.55 4.65 -0.55
C LEU A 300 -15.95 3.25 -0.30
N GLN A 301 -15.91 2.80 0.97
CA GLN A 301 -15.49 1.45 1.33
C GLN A 301 -16.38 0.39 0.66
N GLU A 302 -17.70 0.50 0.83
CA GLU A 302 -18.65 -0.45 0.25
C GLU A 302 -18.49 -0.56 -1.26
N GLN A 303 -18.40 0.58 -1.96
CA GLN A 303 -18.23 0.59 -3.40
C GLN A 303 -16.88 0.07 -3.85
N PHE A 304 -15.80 0.41 -3.11
CA PHE A 304 -14.48 -0.14 -3.37
C PHE A 304 -14.49 -1.67 -3.29
N PHE A 305 -15.09 -2.23 -2.22
CA PHE A 305 -15.16 -3.69 -2.06
C PHE A 305 -16.04 -4.37 -3.11
N LYS A 306 -17.11 -3.75 -3.56
CA LYS A 306 -17.89 -4.24 -4.72
C LYS A 306 -17.04 -4.27 -5.99
N ALA A 307 -16.31 -3.18 -6.25
CA ALA A 307 -15.47 -3.07 -7.44
C ALA A 307 -14.36 -4.12 -7.47
N VAL A 308 -13.58 -4.27 -6.40
CA VAL A 308 -12.44 -5.21 -6.36
C VAL A 308 -12.86 -6.69 -6.38
N ARG A 309 -14.12 -7.00 -6.05
CA ARG A 309 -14.69 -8.34 -6.15
C ARG A 309 -15.41 -8.61 -7.48
N GLY A 310 -15.36 -7.68 -8.44
CA GLY A 310 -16.02 -7.85 -9.75
C GLY A 310 -17.55 -7.74 -9.70
N LEU A 311 -18.10 -7.16 -8.62
CA LEU A 311 -19.55 -6.95 -8.45
C LEU A 311 -20.02 -5.61 -9.00
N ASP A 312 -19.09 -4.73 -9.40
CA ASP A 312 -19.36 -3.46 -10.06
C ASP A 312 -19.02 -3.55 -11.55
N GLN A 313 -20.04 -3.50 -12.41
CA GLN A 313 -19.87 -3.62 -13.86
C GLN A 313 -19.12 -2.42 -14.47
N ASP A 314 -19.28 -1.22 -13.88
CA ASP A 314 -18.67 0.02 -14.36
C ASP A 314 -17.17 0.10 -14.05
N ARG A 315 -16.64 -0.84 -13.24
CA ARG A 315 -15.25 -0.88 -12.80
C ARG A 315 -14.54 -2.19 -13.16
N ARG A 316 -15.07 -2.94 -14.10
CA ARG A 316 -14.45 -4.19 -14.57
C ARG A 316 -13.08 -3.96 -15.22
N ASP A 317 -12.84 -2.77 -15.75
CA ASP A 317 -11.55 -2.34 -16.29
C ASP A 317 -10.43 -2.25 -15.22
N TRP A 318 -10.80 -2.26 -13.92
CA TRP A 318 -9.83 -2.32 -12.82
C TRP A 318 -9.26 -3.72 -12.58
N LEU A 319 -9.91 -4.74 -13.13
CA LEU A 319 -9.67 -6.14 -12.80
C LEU A 319 -9.09 -6.90 -13.99
N THR A 320 -8.01 -7.63 -13.71
CA THR A 320 -7.47 -8.61 -14.65
C THR A 320 -7.79 -10.00 -14.13
N PRO A 321 -8.65 -10.78 -14.83
CA PRO A 321 -8.96 -12.15 -14.44
C PRO A 321 -7.72 -13.03 -14.63
N VAL A 322 -7.41 -13.84 -13.63
CA VAL A 322 -6.24 -14.72 -13.63
C VAL A 322 -6.54 -16.03 -14.34
N TYR A 323 -7.67 -16.64 -14.05
CA TYR A 323 -8.04 -17.96 -14.60
C TYR A 323 -8.80 -17.86 -15.94
N GLY A 324 -9.25 -16.65 -16.28
CA GLY A 324 -10.02 -16.46 -17.52
C GLY A 324 -11.38 -17.11 -17.44
N ALA A 325 -12.18 -16.74 -16.42
CA ALA A 325 -13.53 -17.25 -16.27
C ALA A 325 -14.26 -17.25 -17.61
N ALA A 326 -14.80 -18.40 -17.97
CA ALA A 326 -15.62 -18.56 -19.17
C ALA A 326 -16.63 -17.40 -19.22
N LYS A 327 -16.65 -16.68 -20.34
CA LYS A 327 -17.68 -15.67 -20.57
C LYS A 327 -19.03 -16.32 -20.28
N PRO A 328 -19.91 -15.71 -19.47
CA PRO A 328 -21.23 -16.23 -19.23
C PRO A 328 -22.04 -16.36 -20.53
#